data_25258ca3ddda3530a0bd567ea37cd087
#
_entry.id   25258ca3ddda3530a0bd567ea37cd087
#
_cell.length_a   1.000
_cell.length_b   1.000
_cell.length_c   1.000
_cell.angle_alpha   90.00
_cell.angle_beta   90.00
_cell.angle_gamma   90.00
#
_symmetry.space_group_name_H-M   'P 1'
#
loop_
_entity.id
_entity.type
_entity.pdbx_description
1 polymer ?
#
loop_
_entity_poly.entity_id
_entity_poly.type
_entity_poly.pdbx_seq_one_letter_code
_entity_poly.pdbx_strand_id
1 'polypeptide(L)'
;FTFTTLVTFGGAFFASFPLFYATSFGGAYWVWMAILFAFVIQAVSYEFRTKASNFLGQKTYEWFLFINGLLGTFLVGVAVATFFSGAQFSLNEMNSVTWATDARGLEAALNPFNLSLGLTVFLLARVLGLLYFMKTIDNENILARSKKALLRNAIQFDCSPVAAPSDLEGAGAGSSGNSG
;
A
#
# COMPACT_ATOMS: atom_id res chain seq x y z
N PHE A 1 3.09 16.79 5.35
CA PHE A 1 3.12 17.00 3.89
C PHE A 1 2.56 15.79 3.14
N THR A 2 3.06 14.59 3.42
CA THR A 2 2.70 13.37 2.68
C THR A 2 1.21 13.03 2.76
N PHE A 3 0.60 13.17 3.94
CA PHE A 3 -0.83 12.90 4.12
C PHE A 3 -1.73 13.86 3.33
N THR A 4 -1.44 15.14 3.40
CA THR A 4 -2.21 16.15 2.68
C THR A 4 -2.13 15.90 1.17
N THR A 5 -0.95 15.60 0.66
CA THR A 5 -0.75 15.28 -0.75
C THR A 5 -1.51 14.02 -1.17
N LEU A 6 -1.44 12.95 -0.38
CA LEU A 6 -2.14 11.70 -0.66
C LEU A 6 -3.67 11.91 -0.68
N VAL A 7 -4.22 12.61 0.30
CA VAL A 7 -5.66 12.90 0.39
C VAL A 7 -6.12 13.78 -0.76
N THR A 8 -5.33 14.80 -1.12
CA THR A 8 -5.67 15.71 -2.24
C THR A 8 -5.64 14.97 -3.57
N PHE A 9 -4.58 14.20 -3.84
CA PHE A 9 -4.49 13.39 -5.06
C PHE A 9 -5.57 12.32 -5.12
N GLY A 10 -5.80 11.59 -4.03
CA GLY A 10 -6.84 10.58 -3.95
C GLY A 10 -8.23 11.19 -4.16
N GLY A 11 -8.53 12.32 -3.54
CA GLY A 11 -9.79 13.03 -3.71
C GLY A 11 -10.00 13.51 -5.14
N ALA A 12 -8.98 14.09 -5.78
CA ALA A 12 -9.04 14.53 -7.17
C ALA A 12 -9.23 13.34 -8.13
N PHE A 13 -8.52 12.24 -7.90
CA PHE A 13 -8.64 11.02 -8.70
C PHE A 13 -10.05 10.41 -8.61
N PHE A 14 -10.60 10.28 -7.43
CA PHE A 14 -11.94 9.75 -7.21
C PHE A 14 -13.03 10.67 -7.76
N ALA A 15 -12.85 11.98 -7.70
CA ALA A 15 -13.77 12.94 -8.32
C ALA A 15 -13.78 12.84 -9.84
N SER A 16 -12.62 12.54 -10.45
CA SER A 16 -12.50 12.38 -11.90
C SER A 16 -13.11 11.06 -12.41
N PHE A 17 -13.11 10.01 -11.57
CA PHE A 17 -13.58 8.67 -11.93
C PHE A 17 -14.66 8.16 -10.96
N PRO A 18 -15.90 8.65 -11.02
CA PRO A 18 -16.95 8.31 -10.06
C PRO A 18 -17.34 6.82 -10.07
N LEU A 19 -17.30 6.15 -11.22
CA LEU A 19 -17.54 4.70 -11.31
C LEU A 19 -16.44 3.90 -10.61
N PHE A 20 -15.20 4.33 -10.74
CA PHE A 20 -14.08 3.73 -10.06
C PHE A 20 -14.19 3.89 -8.54
N TYR A 21 -14.61 5.07 -8.07
CA TYR A 21 -14.89 5.31 -6.65
C TYR A 21 -15.96 4.34 -6.13
N ALA A 22 -17.11 4.25 -6.81
CA ALA A 22 -18.21 3.39 -6.40
C ALA A 22 -17.81 1.91 -6.35
N THR A 23 -17.06 1.44 -7.34
CA THR A 23 -16.57 0.05 -7.41
C THR A 23 -15.51 -0.24 -6.38
N SER A 24 -14.53 0.64 -6.21
CA SER A 24 -13.39 0.46 -5.30
C SER A 24 -13.82 0.50 -3.83
N PHE A 25 -14.60 1.49 -3.43
CA PHE A 25 -15.08 1.60 -2.04
C PHE A 25 -16.21 0.63 -1.72
N GLY A 26 -17.07 0.33 -2.68
CA GLY A 26 -18.11 -0.68 -2.49
C GLY A 26 -17.58 -2.09 -2.41
N GLY A 27 -16.45 -2.38 -3.05
CA GLY A 27 -15.92 -3.71 -3.22
C GLY A 27 -14.70 -4.04 -2.37
N ALA A 28 -13.69 -3.21 -2.41
CA ALA A 28 -12.53 -3.37 -1.56
C ALA A 28 -12.70 -2.69 -0.18
N TYR A 29 -13.92 -2.65 0.32
CA TYR A 29 -14.30 -1.97 1.55
C TYR A 29 -13.37 -2.28 2.73
N TRP A 30 -13.06 -3.56 2.96
CA TRP A 30 -12.22 -4.00 4.06
C TRP A 30 -10.78 -3.48 3.96
N VAL A 31 -10.21 -3.49 2.76
CA VAL A 31 -8.84 -2.99 2.52
C VAL A 31 -8.77 -1.48 2.74
N TRP A 32 -9.73 -0.74 2.19
CA TRP A 32 -9.79 0.71 2.36
C TRP A 32 -10.04 1.13 3.80
N MET A 33 -10.90 0.41 4.53
CA MET A 33 -11.12 0.67 5.96
C MET A 33 -9.87 0.38 6.79
N ALA A 34 -9.13 -0.68 6.48
CA ALA A 34 -7.86 -0.97 7.15
C ALA A 34 -6.81 0.11 6.90
N ILE A 35 -6.70 0.62 5.67
CA ILE A 35 -5.80 1.73 5.32
C ILE A 35 -6.18 3.00 6.08
N LEU A 36 -7.47 3.34 6.09
CA LEU A 36 -7.99 4.53 6.79
C LEU A 36 -7.73 4.43 8.30
N PHE A 37 -7.99 3.26 8.89
CA PHE A 37 -7.73 3.02 10.30
C PHE A 37 -6.24 3.13 10.64
N ALA A 38 -5.38 2.61 9.77
CA ALA A 38 -3.93 2.77 9.86
C ALA A 38 -3.54 4.26 9.89
N PHE A 39 -4.08 5.09 9.02
CA PHE A 39 -3.79 6.52 8.99
C PHE A 39 -4.29 7.26 10.23
N VAL A 40 -5.46 6.90 10.75
CA VAL A 40 -5.99 7.48 12.00
C VAL A 40 -5.07 7.16 13.18
N ILE A 41 -4.65 5.90 13.34
CA ILE A 41 -3.71 5.50 14.40
C ILE A 41 -2.39 6.24 14.26
N GLN A 42 -1.89 6.45 13.05
CA GLN A 42 -0.66 7.18 12.81
C GLN A 42 -0.79 8.65 13.24
N ALA A 43 -1.87 9.32 12.87
CA ALA A 43 -2.11 10.71 13.25
C ALA A 43 -2.21 10.88 14.76
N VAL A 44 -2.97 10.00 15.43
CA VAL A 44 -3.10 9.97 16.89
C VAL A 44 -1.75 9.73 17.56
N SER A 45 -0.96 8.78 17.05
CA SER A 45 0.33 8.45 17.64
C SER A 45 1.34 9.60 17.55
N TYR A 46 1.33 10.36 16.45
CA TYR A 46 2.18 11.55 16.32
C TYR A 46 1.82 12.64 17.33
N GLU A 47 0.53 12.92 17.50
CA GLU A 47 0.04 13.97 18.38
C GLU A 47 0.26 13.65 19.86
N PHE A 48 -0.04 12.41 20.27
CA PHE A 48 -0.04 12.03 21.69
C PHE A 48 1.32 11.51 22.21
N ARG A 49 2.26 11.20 21.34
CA ARG A 49 3.58 10.67 21.70
C ARG A 49 4.35 11.56 22.69
N THR A 50 4.26 12.89 22.51
CA THR A 50 5.07 13.87 23.25
C THR A 50 4.29 14.57 24.37
N LYS A 51 3.02 14.25 24.57
CA LYS A 51 2.23 14.89 25.64
C LYS A 51 2.57 14.33 27.02
N ALA A 52 2.65 15.23 28.01
CA ALA A 52 3.03 14.89 29.38
C ALA A 52 2.01 13.99 30.11
N SER A 53 0.74 14.01 29.70
CA SER A 53 -0.33 13.16 30.23
C SER A 53 -0.57 11.90 29.38
N ASN A 54 0.50 11.22 29.03
CA ASN A 54 0.46 10.08 28.12
C ASN A 54 -0.05 8.82 28.84
N PHE A 55 -1.30 8.41 28.58
CA PHE A 55 -1.96 7.28 29.26
C PHE A 55 -1.34 5.92 28.88
N LEU A 56 -0.90 5.75 27.63
CA LEU A 56 -0.40 4.47 27.12
C LEU A 56 1.14 4.34 27.16
N GLY A 57 1.86 5.43 27.47
CA GLY A 57 3.31 5.46 27.48
C GLY A 57 3.93 5.67 26.08
N GLN A 58 5.07 6.35 26.03
CA GLN A 58 5.77 6.74 24.80
C GLN A 58 6.13 5.54 23.91
N LYS A 59 6.57 4.43 24.53
CA LYS A 59 6.95 3.20 23.80
C LYS A 59 5.80 2.59 23.03
N THR A 60 4.57 2.65 23.53
CA THR A 60 3.40 2.10 22.88
C THR A 60 3.07 2.88 21.60
N TYR A 61 3.17 4.21 21.64
CA TYR A 61 2.97 5.05 20.46
C TYR A 61 4.09 4.86 19.41
N GLU A 62 5.32 4.63 19.83
CA GLU A 62 6.42 4.28 18.92
C GLU A 62 6.18 2.93 18.21
N TRP A 63 5.65 1.95 18.93
CA TRP A 63 5.24 0.68 18.35
C TRP A 63 4.08 0.84 17.36
N PHE A 64 3.08 1.65 17.69
CA PHE A 64 2.00 1.96 16.77
C PHE A 64 2.49 2.62 15.49
N LEU A 65 3.41 3.57 15.60
CA LEU A 65 4.03 4.20 14.44
C LEU A 65 4.80 3.20 13.58
N PHE A 66 5.55 2.30 14.21
CA PHE A 66 6.31 1.28 13.51
C PHE A 66 5.41 0.29 12.76
N ILE A 67 4.45 -0.29 13.46
CA ILE A 67 3.50 -1.24 12.87
C ILE A 67 2.70 -0.57 11.75
N ASN A 68 2.26 0.65 11.98
CA ASN A 68 1.47 1.38 11.02
C ASN A 68 2.26 1.78 9.77
N GLY A 69 3.52 2.19 9.93
CA GLY A 69 4.41 2.48 8.81
C GLY A 69 4.66 1.26 7.93
N LEU A 70 4.71 0.06 8.53
CA LEU A 70 4.84 -1.20 7.81
C LEU A 70 3.51 -1.58 7.15
N LEU A 71 2.43 -1.64 7.93
CA LEU A 71 1.12 -2.10 7.48
C LEU A 71 0.49 -1.14 6.46
N GLY A 72 0.56 0.17 6.71
CA GLY A 72 -0.04 1.18 5.85
C GLY A 72 0.58 1.19 4.44
N THR A 73 1.92 1.17 4.34
CA THR A 73 2.60 1.13 3.04
C THR A 73 2.36 -0.18 2.30
N PHE A 74 2.33 -1.30 3.02
CA PHE A 74 2.03 -2.61 2.45
C PHE A 74 0.60 -2.68 1.90
N LEU A 75 -0.40 -2.25 2.68
CA LEU A 75 -1.80 -2.25 2.26
C LEU A 75 -2.06 -1.33 1.08
N VAL A 76 -1.42 -0.16 1.03
CA VAL A 76 -1.50 0.73 -0.14
C VAL A 76 -0.95 0.05 -1.38
N GLY A 77 0.19 -0.65 -1.26
CA GLY A 77 0.76 -1.42 -2.36
C GLY A 77 -0.17 -2.54 -2.84
N VAL A 78 -0.77 -3.28 -1.92
CA VAL A 78 -1.77 -4.32 -2.24
C VAL A 78 -3.01 -3.71 -2.90
N ALA A 79 -3.51 -2.57 -2.42
CA ALA A 79 -4.66 -1.89 -3.02
C ALA A 79 -4.37 -1.46 -4.46
N VAL A 80 -3.17 -0.92 -4.74
CA VAL A 80 -2.76 -0.59 -6.11
C VAL A 80 -2.63 -1.84 -6.97
N ALA A 81 -2.12 -2.94 -6.41
CA ALA A 81 -1.99 -4.21 -7.12
C ALA A 81 -3.34 -4.78 -7.56
N THR A 82 -4.41 -4.60 -6.78
CA THR A 82 -5.75 -5.06 -7.14
C THR A 82 -6.30 -4.37 -8.39
N PHE A 83 -5.79 -3.19 -8.75
CA PHE A 83 -6.16 -2.51 -10.00
C PHE A 83 -5.61 -3.21 -11.24
N PHE A 84 -4.48 -3.87 -11.10
CA PHE A 84 -3.86 -4.64 -12.19
C PHE A 84 -4.44 -6.05 -12.30
N SER A 85 -4.67 -6.72 -11.17
CA SER A 85 -5.21 -8.09 -11.16
C SER A 85 -6.71 -8.15 -11.42
N GLY A 86 -7.42 -7.04 -11.25
CA GLY A 86 -8.87 -6.99 -11.32
C GLY A 86 -9.55 -7.68 -10.12
N ALA A 87 -10.86 -7.53 -10.05
CA ALA A 87 -11.71 -8.20 -9.08
C ALA A 87 -12.91 -8.82 -9.78
N GLN A 88 -13.43 -9.93 -9.25
CA GLN A 88 -14.60 -10.61 -9.81
C GLN A 88 -15.88 -9.89 -9.38
N PHE A 89 -16.31 -8.94 -10.19
CA PHE A 89 -17.58 -8.26 -10.03
C PHE A 89 -18.32 -8.20 -11.37
N SER A 90 -19.63 -8.18 -11.34
CA SER A 90 -20.48 -7.94 -12.50
C SER A 90 -21.20 -6.61 -12.37
N LEU A 91 -21.25 -5.85 -13.46
CA LEU A 91 -22.01 -4.62 -13.57
C LEU A 91 -23.39 -4.95 -14.13
N ASN A 92 -24.44 -4.51 -13.44
CA ASN A 92 -25.79 -4.60 -13.93
C ASN A 92 -26.10 -3.40 -14.86
N GLU A 93 -27.17 -3.45 -15.64
CA GLU A 93 -27.58 -2.37 -16.56
C GLU A 93 -27.71 -0.99 -15.90
N MET A 94 -27.96 -0.96 -14.60
CA MET A 94 -27.99 0.27 -13.77
C MET A 94 -26.63 0.69 -13.21
N ASN A 95 -25.50 0.13 -13.68
CA ASN A 95 -24.15 0.33 -13.12
C ASN A 95 -24.04 -0.04 -11.63
N SER A 96 -24.93 -0.90 -11.13
CA SER A 96 -24.82 -1.45 -9.78
C SER A 96 -23.83 -2.60 -9.76
N VAL A 97 -22.88 -2.55 -8.84
CA VAL A 97 -21.84 -3.56 -8.67
C VAL A 97 -22.38 -4.71 -7.85
N THR A 98 -22.42 -5.91 -8.44
CA THR A 98 -22.71 -7.16 -7.73
C THR A 98 -21.44 -7.97 -7.60
N TRP A 99 -21.07 -8.29 -6.36
CA TRP A 99 -19.89 -9.09 -6.04
C TRP A 99 -20.21 -10.58 -6.12
N ALA A 100 -19.31 -11.35 -6.73
CA ALA A 100 -19.46 -12.79 -6.83
C ALA A 100 -19.27 -13.50 -5.48
N THR A 101 -18.59 -12.86 -4.52
CA THR A 101 -18.23 -13.43 -3.22
C THR A 101 -18.55 -12.48 -2.07
N ASP A 102 -18.95 -13.02 -0.92
CA ASP A 102 -19.22 -12.27 0.32
C ASP A 102 -17.96 -11.58 0.88
N ALA A 103 -16.78 -12.03 0.50
CA ALA A 103 -15.50 -11.43 0.89
C ALA A 103 -15.20 -10.07 0.21
N ARG A 104 -16.03 -9.65 -0.75
CA ARG A 104 -16.02 -8.30 -1.36
C ARG A 104 -14.62 -7.80 -1.72
N GLY A 105 -13.87 -8.57 -2.52
CA GLY A 105 -12.56 -8.18 -3.03
C GLY A 105 -11.38 -8.49 -2.10
N LEU A 106 -11.59 -9.02 -0.91
CA LEU A 106 -10.50 -9.46 -0.02
C LEU A 106 -9.69 -10.61 -0.65
N GLU A 107 -10.34 -11.46 -1.44
CA GLU A 107 -9.71 -12.54 -2.19
C GLU A 107 -8.71 -12.01 -3.22
N ALA A 108 -9.07 -10.93 -3.92
CA ALA A 108 -8.16 -10.25 -4.84
C ALA A 108 -6.95 -9.68 -4.09
N ALA A 109 -7.14 -9.12 -2.89
CA ALA A 109 -6.06 -8.61 -2.07
C ALA A 109 -5.09 -9.71 -1.60
N LEU A 110 -5.58 -10.93 -1.35
CA LEU A 110 -4.78 -12.09 -0.91
C LEU A 110 -4.08 -12.83 -2.05
N ASN A 111 -4.26 -12.42 -3.30
CA ASN A 111 -3.55 -12.99 -4.44
C ASN A 111 -2.03 -12.86 -4.25
N PRO A 112 -1.22 -13.91 -4.48
CA PRO A 112 0.23 -13.86 -4.30
C PRO A 112 0.91 -12.76 -5.12
N PHE A 113 0.39 -12.45 -6.30
CA PHE A 113 0.87 -11.31 -7.10
C PHE A 113 0.66 -9.98 -6.36
N ASN A 114 -0.51 -9.74 -5.81
CA ASN A 114 -0.84 -8.51 -5.10
C ASN A 114 -0.03 -8.37 -3.81
N LEU A 115 0.21 -9.46 -3.11
CA LEU A 115 1.08 -9.49 -1.93
C LEU A 115 2.54 -9.19 -2.29
N SER A 116 3.04 -9.73 -3.40
CA SER A 116 4.41 -9.46 -3.85
C SER A 116 4.60 -8.00 -4.26
N LEU A 117 3.62 -7.41 -4.93
CA LEU A 117 3.64 -5.99 -5.29
C LEU A 117 3.53 -5.11 -4.04
N GLY A 118 2.71 -5.48 -3.07
CA GLY A 118 2.65 -4.82 -1.76
C GLY A 118 3.99 -4.80 -1.05
N LEU A 119 4.70 -5.94 -1.04
CA LEU A 119 6.04 -6.05 -0.48
C LEU A 119 7.06 -5.17 -1.24
N THR A 120 6.97 -5.14 -2.56
CA THR A 120 7.83 -4.31 -3.41
C THR A 120 7.64 -2.82 -3.09
N VAL A 121 6.40 -2.36 -2.98
CA VAL A 121 6.09 -0.96 -2.61
C VAL A 121 6.61 -0.64 -1.20
N PHE A 122 6.48 -1.57 -0.25
CA PHE A 122 7.03 -1.41 1.09
C PHE A 122 8.56 -1.27 1.09
N LEU A 123 9.27 -2.12 0.33
CA LEU A 123 10.73 -2.03 0.20
C LEU A 123 11.16 -0.73 -0.47
N LEU A 124 10.46 -0.31 -1.51
CA LEU A 124 10.68 0.97 -2.19
C LEU A 124 10.51 2.15 -1.23
N ALA A 125 9.43 2.16 -0.44
CA ALA A 125 9.19 3.19 0.56
C ALA A 125 10.32 3.25 1.61
N ARG A 126 10.85 2.10 2.03
CA ARG A 126 12.02 2.05 2.93
C ARG A 126 13.27 2.62 2.29
N VAL A 127 13.55 2.30 1.04
CA VAL A 127 14.71 2.85 0.31
C VAL A 127 14.59 4.37 0.21
N LEU A 128 13.43 4.88 -0.20
CA LEU A 128 13.18 6.32 -0.28
C LEU A 128 13.32 7.01 1.09
N GLY A 129 12.80 6.39 2.15
CA GLY A 129 12.96 6.89 3.52
C GLY A 129 14.41 6.97 3.97
N LEU A 130 15.22 5.95 3.67
CA LEU A 130 16.66 5.95 3.98
C LEU A 130 17.42 7.02 3.19
N LEU A 131 17.12 7.20 1.92
CA LEU A 131 17.69 8.27 1.09
C LEU A 131 17.34 9.67 1.64
N TYR A 132 16.09 9.84 2.08
CA TYR A 132 15.64 11.08 2.71
C TYR A 132 16.43 11.37 4.00
N PHE A 133 16.62 10.38 4.87
CA PHE A 133 17.43 10.54 6.09
C PHE A 133 18.87 10.87 5.77
N MET A 134 19.47 10.24 4.76
CA MET A 134 20.84 10.53 4.35
C MET A 134 21.02 11.96 3.83
N LYS A 135 19.97 12.54 3.23
CA LYS A 135 20.00 13.91 2.73
C LYS A 135 19.72 14.95 3.81
N THR A 136 18.90 14.63 4.80
CA THR A 136 18.33 15.61 5.75
C THR A 136 19.05 15.61 7.08
N ILE A 137 19.66 14.50 7.50
CA ILE A 137 20.26 14.34 8.82
C ILE A 137 21.78 14.34 8.68
N ASP A 138 22.42 15.34 9.28
CA ASP A 138 23.86 15.50 9.30
C ASP A 138 24.48 14.86 10.56
N ASN A 139 24.40 13.52 10.62
CA ASN A 139 24.95 12.72 11.72
C ASN A 139 25.65 11.48 11.16
N GLU A 140 26.97 11.37 11.36
CA GLU A 140 27.80 10.31 10.80
C GLU A 140 27.35 8.90 11.20
N ASN A 141 26.89 8.71 12.44
CA ASN A 141 26.41 7.41 12.92
C ASN A 141 25.12 6.97 12.23
N ILE A 142 24.20 7.91 11.98
CA ILE A 142 22.95 7.65 11.25
C ILE A 142 23.26 7.39 9.78
N LEU A 143 24.17 8.16 9.20
CA LEU A 143 24.61 8.02 7.81
C LEU A 143 25.21 6.63 7.54
N ALA A 144 26.12 6.17 8.41
CA ALA A 144 26.75 4.85 8.29
C ALA A 144 25.72 3.70 8.39
N ARG A 145 24.77 3.81 9.34
CA ARG A 145 23.68 2.83 9.49
C ARG A 145 22.74 2.84 8.30
N SER A 146 22.40 4.02 7.78
CA SER A 146 21.51 4.17 6.63
C SER A 146 22.14 3.60 5.36
N LYS A 147 23.43 3.83 5.10
CA LYS A 147 24.15 3.23 3.96
C LYS A 147 24.13 1.71 4.00
N LYS A 148 24.40 1.11 5.16
CA LYS A 148 24.37 -0.35 5.33
C LYS A 148 22.95 -0.93 5.15
N ALA A 149 21.94 -0.22 5.64
CA ALA A 149 20.54 -0.61 5.48
C ALA A 149 20.06 -0.44 4.04
N LEU A 150 20.52 0.60 3.34
CA LEU A 150 20.21 0.86 1.95
C LEU A 150 20.64 -0.29 1.03
N LEU A 151 21.92 -0.71 1.14
CA LEU A 151 22.42 -1.83 0.34
C LEU A 151 21.61 -3.11 0.56
N ARG A 152 21.29 -3.43 1.82
CA ARG A 152 20.48 -4.62 2.13
C ARG A 152 19.07 -4.55 1.56
N ASN A 153 18.42 -3.40 1.66
CA ASN A 153 17.06 -3.22 1.12
C ASN A 153 17.05 -3.14 -0.41
N ALA A 154 18.09 -2.59 -1.05
CA ALA A 154 18.22 -2.57 -2.50
C ALA A 154 18.35 -3.99 -3.07
N ILE A 155 19.16 -4.84 -2.46
CA ILE A 155 19.31 -6.25 -2.86
C ILE A 155 17.97 -6.99 -2.70
N GLN A 156 17.23 -6.75 -1.61
CA GLN A 156 15.92 -7.35 -1.42
C GLN A 156 14.88 -6.88 -2.44
N PHE A 157 14.99 -5.63 -2.88
CA PHE A 157 14.14 -5.08 -3.93
C PHE A 157 14.39 -5.75 -5.29
N ASP A 158 15.67 -5.92 -5.68
CA ASP A 158 16.05 -6.62 -6.91
C ASP A 158 15.63 -8.09 -6.93
N CYS A 159 15.63 -8.75 -5.78
CA CYS A 159 15.14 -10.13 -5.62
C CYS A 159 13.61 -10.24 -5.56
N SER A 160 12.88 -9.13 -5.61
CA SER A 160 11.41 -9.19 -5.61
C SER A 160 10.90 -9.71 -6.94
N PRO A 161 9.91 -10.65 -6.95
CA PRO A 161 9.39 -11.26 -8.18
C PRO A 161 8.79 -10.25 -9.16
N VAL A 162 8.46 -9.04 -8.70
CA VAL A 162 7.94 -7.97 -9.55
C VAL A 162 9.06 -7.20 -10.28
N ALA A 163 10.28 -7.19 -9.75
CA ALA A 163 11.44 -6.55 -10.38
C ALA A 163 12.12 -7.45 -11.42
N ALA A 164 11.86 -8.77 -11.38
CA ALA A 164 12.36 -9.72 -12.37
C ALA A 164 11.47 -9.68 -13.63
N PRO A 165 11.99 -9.24 -14.80
CA PRO A 165 11.17 -9.07 -16.00
C PRO A 165 10.68 -10.38 -16.64
N SER A 166 11.09 -11.54 -16.13
CA SER A 166 10.81 -12.85 -16.73
C SER A 166 9.37 -13.35 -16.51
N ASP A 167 8.62 -12.80 -15.55
CA ASP A 167 7.32 -13.35 -15.19
C ASP A 167 6.13 -12.59 -15.80
N LEU A 168 6.38 -11.46 -16.45
CA LEU A 168 5.34 -10.68 -17.12
C LEU A 168 5.01 -11.22 -18.53
N GLU A 169 5.90 -11.96 -19.16
CA GLU A 169 5.64 -12.56 -20.48
C GLU A 169 4.69 -13.77 -20.42
N GLY A 170 4.61 -14.46 -19.27
CA GLY A 170 3.71 -15.61 -19.09
C GLY A 170 2.24 -15.23 -18.86
N ALA A 171 1.95 -14.05 -18.36
CA ALA A 171 0.58 -13.63 -18.04
C ALA A 171 -0.19 -13.05 -19.23
N GLY A 172 0.53 -12.62 -20.30
CA GLY A 172 -0.08 -12.04 -21.50
C GLY A 172 -0.45 -13.04 -22.60
N ALA A 173 0.03 -14.27 -22.53
CA ALA A 173 -0.14 -15.25 -23.62
C ALA A 173 -1.36 -16.17 -23.51
N GLY A 174 -2.16 -16.05 -22.45
CA GLY A 174 -3.28 -16.95 -22.16
C GLY A 174 -4.67 -16.52 -22.64
N SER A 175 -4.84 -15.37 -23.32
CA SER A 175 -6.17 -14.81 -23.63
C SER A 175 -6.53 -14.71 -25.10
N SER A 176 -5.83 -15.37 -26.00
CA SER A 176 -6.23 -15.37 -27.44
C SER A 176 -6.43 -16.79 -27.97
N GLY A 177 -7.59 -17.36 -27.68
CA GLY A 177 -7.93 -18.64 -28.28
C GLY A 177 -9.20 -19.27 -27.76
N ASN A 178 -10.35 -18.72 -28.07
CA ASN A 178 -11.51 -19.49 -28.49
C ASN A 178 -12.70 -18.59 -28.90
N SER A 179 -12.74 -18.25 -30.17
CA SER A 179 -13.98 -17.85 -30.86
C SER A 179 -14.13 -18.80 -32.05
N GLY A 180 -14.89 -19.87 -31.85
CA GLY A 180 -15.41 -20.74 -32.85
C GLY A 180 -16.85 -21.09 -32.49
#